data_81c8158b29be75a87b25a0b20e8a124e
#
_entry.id   81c8158b29be75a87b25a0b20e8a124e
#
_cell.length_a   1.000
_cell.length_b   1.000
_cell.length_c   1.000
_cell.angle_alpha   90.00
_cell.angle_beta   90.00
_cell.angle_gamma   90.00
#
_symmetry.space_group_name_H-M   'P 1'
#
loop_
_entity.id
_entity.type
_entity.pdbx_description
1 polymer ?
#
loop_
_entity_poly.entity_id
_entity_poly.type
_entity_poly.pdbx_seq_one_letter_code
_entity_poly.pdbx_strand_id
1 'polypeptide(L)'
;HKGKDIVQEVKDKTKAFRSNFGIALMLGIAYAASLGSLGTLIGTPPNAILLGNMKDMGIKIGFGEWMLMGVPLSIVLLAACWALLVYVLFPPEIKEIPGGKEVIRAELAKLGSFSTPEKLVAIVFFLAAFCWVFLGFIFKSYGIKIGSLDSIIAMSVAIILFIIPANSSGERLIDWNTAKHLPWDILLLFGGGLALSAQFGKTGLS
;
A
#
# COMPACT_ATOMS: atom_id res chain seq x y z
N HIS A 1 -21.74 31.56 23.38
CA HIS A 1 -22.21 30.20 23.07
C HIS A 1 -21.24 29.43 22.17
N LYS A 2 -20.81 29.94 21.00
CA LYS A 2 -19.90 29.25 20.06
C LYS A 2 -18.60 28.68 20.64
N GLY A 3 -17.98 29.38 21.59
CA GLY A 3 -16.72 28.93 22.20
C GLY A 3 -16.88 27.73 23.14
N LYS A 4 -18.01 27.63 23.84
CA LYS A 4 -18.33 26.48 24.72
C LYS A 4 -18.64 25.23 23.91
N ASP A 5 -19.29 25.37 22.76
CA ASP A 5 -19.63 24.26 21.87
C ASP A 5 -18.37 23.67 21.23
N ILE A 6 -17.42 24.51 20.81
CA ILE A 6 -16.14 24.05 20.25
C ILE A 6 -15.31 23.31 21.30
N VAL A 7 -15.24 23.84 22.54
CA VAL A 7 -14.49 23.20 23.64
C VAL A 7 -15.10 21.86 23.99
N GLN A 8 -16.45 21.74 24.00
CA GLN A 8 -17.13 20.49 24.27
C GLN A 8 -16.89 19.49 23.14
N GLU A 9 -17.00 19.90 21.90
CA GLU A 9 -16.72 19.05 20.73
C GLU A 9 -15.29 18.50 20.73
N VAL A 10 -14.29 19.35 21.06
CA VAL A 10 -12.90 18.92 21.19
C VAL A 10 -12.70 17.93 22.33
N LYS A 11 -13.38 18.15 23.49
CA LYS A 11 -13.32 17.20 24.61
C LYS A 11 -13.93 15.85 24.25
N ASP A 12 -15.06 15.84 23.56
CA ASP A 12 -15.75 14.62 23.19
C ASP A 12 -14.95 13.83 22.13
N LYS A 13 -14.36 14.51 21.16
CA LYS A 13 -13.41 13.92 20.21
C LYS A 13 -12.17 13.35 20.93
N THR A 14 -11.59 14.09 21.85
CA THR A 14 -10.41 13.61 22.62
C THR A 14 -10.76 12.40 23.48
N LYS A 15 -11.94 12.37 24.07
CA LYS A 15 -12.43 11.22 24.86
C LYS A 15 -12.65 9.98 23.98
N ALA A 16 -13.21 10.16 22.78
CA ALA A 16 -13.39 9.08 21.81
C ALA A 16 -12.05 8.47 21.37
N PHE A 17 -11.02 9.28 21.11
CA PHE A 17 -9.66 8.81 20.80
C PHE A 17 -8.97 8.09 21.95
N ARG A 18 -9.34 8.39 23.20
CA ARG A 18 -8.80 7.75 24.41
C ARG A 18 -9.59 6.51 24.84
N SER A 19 -10.66 6.16 24.17
CA SER A 19 -11.37 4.90 24.43
C SER A 19 -10.52 3.72 23.95
N ASN A 20 -10.67 2.54 24.60
CA ASN A 20 -9.99 1.33 24.16
C ASN A 20 -10.33 1.01 22.70
N PHE A 21 -11.58 1.22 22.29
CA PHE A 21 -11.97 1.06 20.89
C PHE A 21 -11.20 2.01 19.95
N GLY A 22 -11.10 3.30 20.30
CA GLY A 22 -10.38 4.29 19.50
C GLY A 22 -8.89 3.95 19.38
N ILE A 23 -8.25 3.58 20.50
CA ILE A 23 -6.86 3.18 20.54
C ILE A 23 -6.64 1.89 19.71
N ALA A 24 -7.47 0.87 19.91
CA ALA A 24 -7.38 -0.39 19.16
C ALA A 24 -7.57 -0.17 17.65
N LEU A 25 -8.49 0.71 17.25
CA LEU A 25 -8.73 1.04 15.85
C LEU A 25 -7.53 1.74 15.22
N MET A 26 -6.99 2.77 15.86
CA MET A 26 -5.84 3.53 15.35
C MET A 26 -4.57 2.68 15.27
N LEU A 27 -4.26 1.93 16.33
CA LEU A 27 -3.13 1.01 16.34
C LEU A 27 -3.34 -0.15 15.36
N GLY A 28 -4.59 -0.66 15.26
CA GLY A 28 -4.96 -1.69 14.32
C GLY A 28 -4.70 -1.28 12.86
N ILE A 29 -5.08 -0.06 12.48
CA ILE A 29 -4.80 0.49 11.14
C ILE A 29 -3.28 0.59 10.91
N ALA A 30 -2.53 1.14 11.87
CA ALA A 30 -1.08 1.31 11.74
C ALA A 30 -0.35 -0.02 11.62
N TYR A 31 -0.65 -0.98 12.49
CA TYR A 31 -0.04 -2.32 12.44
C TYR A 31 -0.52 -3.13 11.24
N ALA A 32 -1.78 -3.02 10.84
CA ALA A 32 -2.26 -3.69 9.64
C ALA A 32 -1.54 -3.20 8.38
N ALA A 33 -1.29 -1.91 8.26
CA ALA A 33 -0.49 -1.35 7.17
C ALA A 33 0.95 -1.90 7.19
N SER A 34 1.60 -1.91 8.37
CA SER A 34 2.98 -2.39 8.53
C SER A 34 3.12 -3.90 8.29
N LEU A 35 2.24 -4.72 8.89
CA LEU A 35 2.29 -6.18 8.75
C LEU A 35 1.82 -6.63 7.36
N GLY A 36 0.81 -5.96 6.81
CA GLY A 36 0.32 -6.22 5.45
C GLY A 36 1.36 -5.92 4.37
N SER A 37 2.23 -4.94 4.62
CA SER A 37 3.30 -4.56 3.69
C SER A 37 4.35 -5.66 3.47
N LEU A 38 4.46 -6.64 4.37
CA LEU A 38 5.32 -7.82 4.19
C LEU A 38 4.83 -8.73 3.07
N GLY A 39 3.55 -8.67 2.74
CA GLY A 39 2.92 -9.54 1.74
C GLY A 39 3.44 -9.33 0.31
N THR A 40 4.00 -8.16 -0.01
CA THR A 40 4.48 -7.87 -1.37
C THR A 40 5.87 -7.24 -1.36
N LEU A 41 6.63 -7.42 -2.44
CA LEU A 41 7.96 -6.82 -2.60
C LEU A 41 7.96 -5.30 -2.48
N ILE A 42 6.93 -4.65 -2.98
CA ILE A 42 6.80 -3.18 -3.00
C ILE A 42 6.03 -2.62 -1.79
N GLY A 43 5.62 -3.48 -0.86
CA GLY A 43 4.81 -3.06 0.29
C GLY A 43 5.55 -2.14 1.25
N THR A 44 6.87 -2.30 1.36
CA THR A 44 7.72 -1.43 2.20
C THR A 44 9.15 -1.39 1.67
N PRO A 45 9.88 -0.26 1.82
CA PRO A 45 11.26 -0.12 1.35
C PRO A 45 12.24 -1.20 1.86
N PRO A 46 12.18 -1.65 3.12
CA PRO A 46 13.03 -2.74 3.60
C PRO A 46 12.94 -4.04 2.79
N ASN A 47 11.77 -4.35 2.22
CA ASN A 47 11.62 -5.54 1.36
C ASN A 47 12.48 -5.41 0.09
N ALA A 48 12.52 -4.21 -0.51
CA ALA A 48 13.35 -3.95 -1.69
C ALA A 48 14.86 -4.01 -1.36
N ILE A 49 15.26 -3.56 -0.18
CA ILE A 49 16.66 -3.66 0.30
C ILE A 49 17.05 -5.13 0.49
N LEU A 50 16.18 -5.90 1.14
CA LEU A 50 16.40 -7.34 1.32
C LEU A 50 16.55 -8.04 -0.04
N LEU A 51 15.65 -7.75 -0.98
CA LEU A 51 15.72 -8.30 -2.33
C LEU A 51 17.03 -7.93 -3.05
N GLY A 52 17.50 -6.69 -2.90
CA GLY A 52 18.79 -6.24 -3.42
C GLY A 52 19.94 -7.09 -2.90
N ASN A 53 20.04 -7.25 -1.58
CA ASN A 53 21.07 -8.08 -0.93
C ASN A 53 20.99 -9.55 -1.34
N MET A 54 19.78 -10.11 -1.46
CA MET A 54 19.60 -11.49 -1.93
C MET A 54 20.08 -11.67 -3.37
N LYS A 55 19.81 -10.67 -4.22
CA LYS A 55 20.29 -10.67 -5.62
C LYS A 55 21.80 -10.66 -5.70
N ASP A 56 22.49 -9.91 -4.83
CA ASP A 56 23.96 -9.86 -4.76
C ASP A 56 24.55 -11.20 -4.30
N MET A 57 23.82 -11.95 -3.48
CA MET A 57 24.14 -13.34 -3.10
C MET A 57 23.77 -14.38 -4.17
N GLY A 58 23.31 -13.95 -5.35
CA GLY A 58 22.89 -14.84 -6.44
C GLY A 58 21.46 -15.40 -6.31
N ILE A 59 20.73 -15.04 -5.28
CA ILE A 59 19.35 -15.48 -5.04
C ILE A 59 18.40 -14.51 -5.75
N LYS A 60 17.64 -15.01 -6.72
CA LYS A 60 16.64 -14.22 -7.48
C LYS A 60 15.25 -14.67 -7.07
N ILE A 61 14.50 -13.76 -6.45
CA ILE A 61 13.10 -13.97 -6.06
C ILE A 61 12.25 -13.00 -6.87
N GLY A 62 11.25 -13.51 -7.57
CA GLY A 62 10.25 -12.72 -8.28
C GLY A 62 9.11 -12.29 -7.36
N PHE A 63 8.28 -11.34 -7.85
CA PHE A 63 7.16 -10.80 -7.09
C PHE A 63 6.20 -11.87 -6.60
N GLY A 64 5.79 -12.79 -7.49
CA GLY A 64 4.89 -13.89 -7.12
C GLY A 64 5.52 -14.89 -6.15
N GLU A 65 6.81 -15.19 -6.29
CA GLU A 65 7.55 -16.08 -5.37
C GLU A 65 7.63 -15.48 -3.96
N TRP A 66 7.86 -14.17 -3.87
CA TRP A 66 7.80 -13.44 -2.58
C TRP A 66 6.42 -13.56 -1.93
N MET A 67 5.35 -13.36 -2.71
CA MET A 67 3.98 -13.42 -2.19
C MET A 67 3.61 -14.79 -1.63
N LEU A 68 4.13 -15.88 -2.18
CA LEU A 68 3.87 -17.24 -1.67
C LEU A 68 4.32 -17.40 -0.20
N MET A 69 5.35 -16.68 0.20
CA MET A 69 5.84 -16.69 1.60
C MET A 69 5.29 -15.50 2.39
N GLY A 70 5.29 -14.31 1.80
CA GLY A 70 4.95 -13.06 2.45
C GLY A 70 3.47 -12.96 2.82
N VAL A 71 2.56 -13.39 1.94
CA VAL A 71 1.11 -13.30 2.19
C VAL A 71 0.67 -14.22 3.34
N PRO A 72 1.01 -15.51 3.40
CA PRO A 72 0.68 -16.34 4.55
C PRO A 72 1.24 -15.80 5.87
N LEU A 73 2.50 -15.33 5.86
CA LEU A 73 3.13 -14.73 7.03
C LEU A 73 2.37 -13.47 7.49
N SER A 74 2.04 -12.58 6.56
CA SER A 74 1.26 -11.37 6.85
C SER A 74 -0.11 -11.71 7.46
N ILE A 75 -0.82 -12.70 6.93
CA ILE A 75 -2.13 -13.12 7.43
C ILE A 75 -2.01 -13.62 8.89
N VAL A 76 -1.03 -14.47 9.17
CA VAL A 76 -0.80 -14.99 10.53
C VAL A 76 -0.47 -13.86 11.50
N LEU A 77 0.45 -12.97 11.13
CA LEU A 77 0.84 -11.84 11.97
C LEU A 77 -0.31 -10.85 12.17
N LEU A 78 -1.11 -10.57 11.14
CA LEU A 78 -2.30 -9.73 11.24
C LEU A 78 -3.35 -10.32 12.17
N ALA A 79 -3.62 -11.61 12.06
CA ALA A 79 -4.56 -12.31 12.93
C ALA A 79 -4.08 -12.29 14.39
N ALA A 80 -2.79 -12.55 14.63
CA ALA A 80 -2.19 -12.49 15.97
C ALA A 80 -2.23 -11.05 16.53
N CYS A 81 -1.87 -10.05 15.74
CA CYS A 81 -1.91 -8.65 16.14
C CYS A 81 -3.33 -8.20 16.46
N TRP A 82 -4.30 -8.54 15.61
CA TRP A 82 -5.72 -8.26 15.86
C TRP A 82 -6.21 -8.90 17.15
N ALA A 83 -5.91 -10.19 17.37
CA ALA A 83 -6.31 -10.88 18.59
C ALA A 83 -5.67 -10.24 19.83
N LEU A 84 -4.39 -9.89 19.77
CA LEU A 84 -3.70 -9.21 20.85
C LEU A 84 -4.30 -7.85 21.17
N LEU A 85 -4.57 -7.01 20.16
CA LEU A 85 -5.14 -5.70 20.34
C LEU A 85 -6.55 -5.74 20.92
N VAL A 86 -7.41 -6.61 20.38
CA VAL A 86 -8.85 -6.63 20.68
C VAL A 86 -9.17 -7.42 21.94
N TYR A 87 -8.45 -8.51 22.23
CA TYR A 87 -8.78 -9.36 23.37
C TYR A 87 -7.87 -9.16 24.59
N VAL A 88 -6.65 -8.65 24.41
CA VAL A 88 -5.68 -8.56 25.50
C VAL A 88 -5.41 -7.12 25.90
N LEU A 89 -5.02 -6.25 24.94
CA LEU A 89 -4.52 -4.92 25.27
C LEU A 89 -5.63 -3.88 25.40
N PHE A 90 -6.56 -3.85 24.48
CA PHE A 90 -7.61 -2.83 24.38
C PHE A 90 -8.96 -3.45 24.04
N PRO A 91 -9.56 -4.25 24.95
CA PRO A 91 -10.90 -4.79 24.74
C PRO A 91 -11.89 -3.67 24.46
N PRO A 92 -12.65 -3.72 23.36
CA PRO A 92 -13.58 -2.65 23.00
C PRO A 92 -14.73 -2.57 24.00
N GLU A 93 -15.02 -1.36 24.48
CA GLU A 93 -16.11 -1.09 25.42
C GLU A 93 -17.48 -1.05 24.74
N ILE A 94 -17.48 -0.82 23.41
CA ILE A 94 -18.68 -0.70 22.60
C ILE A 94 -18.82 -1.88 21.64
N LYS A 95 -20.00 -2.48 21.62
CA LYS A 95 -20.31 -3.57 20.68
C LYS A 95 -20.78 -3.04 19.32
N GLU A 96 -21.41 -1.89 19.30
CA GLU A 96 -21.93 -1.24 18.10
C GLU A 96 -21.66 0.27 18.17
N ILE A 97 -21.35 0.86 17.03
CA ILE A 97 -21.22 2.32 16.88
C ILE A 97 -22.60 2.87 16.60
N PRO A 98 -23.18 3.67 17.51
CA PRO A 98 -24.51 4.28 17.28
C PRO A 98 -24.49 5.11 15.99
N GLY A 99 -25.43 4.87 15.08
CA GLY A 99 -25.52 5.58 13.80
C GLY A 99 -24.42 5.24 12.79
N GLY A 100 -23.54 4.26 13.05
CA GLY A 100 -22.42 3.95 12.17
C GLY A 100 -22.82 3.50 10.77
N LYS A 101 -23.93 2.75 10.65
CA LYS A 101 -24.46 2.31 9.35
C LYS A 101 -24.99 3.48 8.51
N GLU A 102 -25.65 4.42 9.14
CA GLU A 102 -26.21 5.63 8.52
C GLU A 102 -25.10 6.54 8.02
N VAL A 103 -24.04 6.74 8.82
CA VAL A 103 -22.87 7.52 8.42
C VAL A 103 -22.18 6.88 7.22
N ILE A 104 -21.92 5.56 7.25
CA ILE A 104 -21.30 4.84 6.13
C ILE A 104 -22.17 4.94 4.87
N ARG A 105 -23.49 4.78 4.99
CA ARG A 105 -24.40 4.93 3.85
C ARG A 105 -24.41 6.35 3.28
N ALA A 106 -24.38 7.36 4.15
CA ALA A 106 -24.30 8.75 3.72
C ALA A 106 -22.99 9.06 2.99
N GLU A 107 -21.85 8.55 3.47
CA GLU A 107 -20.57 8.70 2.78
C GLU A 107 -20.53 7.93 1.44
N LEU A 108 -21.03 6.70 1.40
CA LEU A 108 -21.18 5.93 0.16
C LEU A 108 -22.05 6.64 -0.88
N ALA A 109 -23.17 7.26 -0.44
CA ALA A 109 -24.05 8.02 -1.31
C ALA A 109 -23.36 9.25 -1.92
N LYS A 110 -22.42 9.89 -1.19
CA LYS A 110 -21.62 11.01 -1.72
C LYS A 110 -20.65 10.61 -2.81
N LEU A 111 -20.15 9.38 -2.79
CA LEU A 111 -19.20 8.88 -3.80
C LEU A 111 -19.89 8.69 -5.16
N GLY A 112 -21.19 8.44 -5.19
CA GLY A 112 -21.94 8.22 -6.43
C GLY A 112 -21.64 6.86 -7.09
N SER A 113 -21.93 6.77 -8.39
CA SER A 113 -21.65 5.57 -9.18
C SER A 113 -20.24 5.59 -9.75
N PHE A 114 -19.64 4.41 -9.92
CA PHE A 114 -18.33 4.24 -10.54
C PHE A 114 -18.29 4.91 -11.92
N SER A 115 -17.44 5.91 -12.05
CA SER A 115 -17.21 6.62 -13.31
C SER A 115 -16.39 5.77 -14.31
N THR A 116 -16.42 6.13 -15.59
CA THR A 116 -15.63 5.44 -16.63
C THR A 116 -14.12 5.51 -16.36
N PRO A 117 -13.52 6.65 -15.98
CA PRO A 117 -12.11 6.70 -15.60
C PRO A 117 -11.74 5.78 -14.44
N GLU A 118 -12.56 5.73 -13.39
CA GLU A 118 -12.34 4.85 -12.24
C GLU A 118 -12.34 3.37 -12.63
N LYS A 119 -13.27 2.97 -13.50
CA LYS A 119 -13.30 1.60 -14.04
C LYS A 119 -12.04 1.27 -14.83
N LEU A 120 -11.57 2.20 -15.67
CA LEU A 120 -10.35 2.01 -16.46
C LEU A 120 -9.12 1.89 -15.57
N VAL A 121 -8.98 2.75 -14.56
CA VAL A 121 -7.90 2.64 -13.57
C VAL A 121 -7.96 1.32 -12.83
N ALA A 122 -9.14 0.88 -12.39
CA ALA A 122 -9.32 -0.41 -11.73
C ALA A 122 -8.90 -1.58 -12.63
N ILE A 123 -9.29 -1.57 -13.91
CA ILE A 123 -8.89 -2.60 -14.87
C ILE A 123 -7.37 -2.63 -15.04
N VAL A 124 -6.73 -1.48 -15.25
CA VAL A 124 -5.28 -1.38 -15.38
C VAL A 124 -4.57 -1.88 -14.12
N PHE A 125 -5.08 -1.53 -12.94
CA PHE A 125 -4.56 -2.00 -11.65
C PHE A 125 -4.64 -3.53 -11.51
N PHE A 126 -5.79 -4.12 -11.80
CA PHE A 126 -5.95 -5.58 -11.73
C PHE A 126 -5.09 -6.32 -12.75
N LEU A 127 -4.93 -5.76 -13.97
CA LEU A 127 -4.02 -6.31 -14.98
C LEU A 127 -2.56 -6.23 -14.50
N ALA A 128 -2.14 -5.11 -13.92
CA ALA A 128 -0.80 -4.96 -13.35
C ALA A 128 -0.54 -5.99 -12.24
N ALA A 129 -1.48 -6.12 -11.30
CA ALA A 129 -1.41 -7.11 -10.22
C ALA A 129 -1.33 -8.54 -10.76
N PHE A 130 -2.15 -8.86 -11.74
CA PHE A 130 -2.10 -10.16 -12.44
C PHE A 130 -0.74 -10.40 -13.08
N CYS A 131 -0.22 -9.43 -13.82
CA CYS A 131 1.09 -9.53 -14.45
C CYS A 131 2.20 -9.74 -13.43
N TRP A 132 2.23 -9.01 -12.33
CA TRP A 132 3.22 -9.18 -11.28
C TRP A 132 3.18 -10.56 -10.61
N VAL A 133 1.99 -11.08 -10.35
CA VAL A 133 1.84 -12.39 -9.71
C VAL A 133 2.19 -13.53 -10.67
N PHE A 134 1.69 -13.49 -11.90
CA PHE A 134 1.69 -14.67 -12.77
C PHE A 134 2.78 -14.66 -13.85
N LEU A 135 3.17 -13.50 -14.41
CA LEU A 135 4.13 -13.49 -15.53
C LEU A 135 5.50 -14.06 -15.14
N GLY A 136 5.93 -13.85 -13.90
CA GLY A 136 7.18 -14.45 -13.40
C GLY A 136 7.17 -15.98 -13.47
N PHE A 137 6.08 -16.60 -13.06
CA PHE A 137 5.91 -18.06 -13.13
C PHE A 137 5.77 -18.55 -14.58
N ILE A 138 5.02 -17.83 -15.40
CA ILE A 138 4.83 -18.17 -16.82
C ILE A 138 6.16 -18.14 -17.55
N PHE A 139 6.94 -17.07 -17.47
CA PHE A 139 8.22 -16.95 -18.16
C PHE A 139 9.24 -17.99 -17.66
N LYS A 140 9.25 -18.26 -16.36
CA LYS A 140 10.10 -19.30 -15.78
C LYS A 140 9.75 -20.69 -16.34
N SER A 141 8.46 -21.01 -16.54
CA SER A 141 8.00 -22.26 -17.15
C SER A 141 8.46 -22.42 -18.59
N TYR A 142 8.52 -21.31 -19.35
CA TYR A 142 9.04 -21.31 -20.73
C TYR A 142 10.56 -21.16 -20.82
N GLY A 143 11.28 -21.14 -19.70
CA GLY A 143 12.75 -20.97 -19.68
C GLY A 143 13.23 -19.56 -20.03
N ILE A 144 12.33 -18.58 -20.13
CA ILE A 144 12.65 -17.20 -20.50
C ILE A 144 13.11 -16.45 -19.23
N LYS A 145 14.35 -15.95 -19.24
CA LYS A 145 14.92 -15.16 -18.13
C LYS A 145 14.84 -13.67 -18.46
N ILE A 146 13.94 -12.94 -17.82
CA ILE A 146 13.84 -11.47 -17.91
C ILE A 146 14.38 -10.88 -16.62
N GLY A 147 15.43 -10.05 -16.74
CA GLY A 147 16.20 -9.59 -15.58
C GLY A 147 15.50 -8.58 -14.67
N SER A 148 14.47 -7.89 -15.14
CA SER A 148 13.79 -6.81 -14.41
C SER A 148 12.31 -6.74 -14.76
N LEU A 149 11.64 -7.91 -14.78
CA LEU A 149 10.25 -8.05 -15.21
C LEU A 149 9.31 -7.10 -14.41
N ASP A 150 9.50 -7.02 -13.09
CA ASP A 150 8.65 -6.19 -12.21
C ASP A 150 8.75 -4.70 -12.55
N SER A 151 9.95 -4.21 -12.87
CA SER A 151 10.16 -2.83 -13.30
C SER A 151 9.57 -2.55 -14.68
N ILE A 152 9.66 -3.52 -15.60
CA ILE A 152 9.06 -3.40 -16.94
C ILE A 152 7.55 -3.29 -16.83
N ILE A 153 6.90 -4.12 -16.02
CA ILE A 153 5.46 -4.06 -15.77
C ILE A 153 5.08 -2.70 -15.19
N ALA A 154 5.78 -2.23 -14.15
CA ALA A 154 5.51 -0.95 -13.50
C ALA A 154 5.60 0.24 -14.49
N MET A 155 6.66 0.30 -15.27
CA MET A 155 6.87 1.35 -16.28
C MET A 155 5.82 1.28 -17.40
N SER A 156 5.48 0.08 -17.86
CA SER A 156 4.45 -0.10 -18.89
C SER A 156 3.09 0.38 -18.39
N VAL A 157 2.71 0.04 -17.16
CA VAL A 157 1.47 0.51 -16.52
C VAL A 157 1.45 2.02 -16.37
N ALA A 158 2.54 2.63 -15.92
CA ALA A 158 2.65 4.07 -15.80
C ALA A 158 2.44 4.75 -17.16
N ILE A 159 3.11 4.30 -18.21
CA ILE A 159 2.97 4.83 -19.57
C ILE A 159 1.52 4.68 -20.08
N ILE A 160 0.91 3.52 -19.87
CA ILE A 160 -0.48 3.24 -20.25
C ILE A 160 -1.44 4.24 -19.60
N LEU A 161 -1.28 4.54 -18.32
CA LEU A 161 -2.12 5.50 -17.59
C LEU A 161 -2.00 6.95 -18.15
N PHE A 162 -0.81 7.32 -18.66
CA PHE A 162 -0.61 8.61 -19.34
C PHE A 162 -1.19 8.66 -20.76
N ILE A 163 -1.40 7.50 -21.41
CA ILE A 163 -1.89 7.42 -22.78
C ILE A 163 -3.41 7.34 -22.84
N ILE A 164 -4.03 6.55 -21.94
CA ILE A 164 -5.48 6.28 -21.98
C ILE A 164 -6.27 7.54 -21.68
N PRO A 165 -7.24 7.94 -22.57
CA PRO A 165 -8.12 9.06 -22.30
C PRO A 165 -9.11 8.74 -21.18
N ALA A 166 -9.28 9.67 -20.25
CA ALA A 166 -10.24 9.56 -19.15
C ALA A 166 -11.67 9.89 -19.61
N ASN A 167 -11.78 10.86 -20.56
CA ASN A 167 -13.06 11.35 -21.07
C ASN A 167 -12.94 11.80 -22.52
N SER A 168 -14.08 12.18 -23.10
CA SER A 168 -14.16 12.71 -24.48
C SER A 168 -13.51 14.10 -24.64
N SER A 169 -13.18 14.78 -23.54
CA SER A 169 -12.52 16.10 -23.56
C SER A 169 -10.99 16.01 -23.75
N GLY A 170 -10.45 14.78 -23.87
CA GLY A 170 -9.02 14.57 -24.11
C GLY A 170 -8.15 14.52 -22.85
N GLU A 171 -8.74 14.62 -21.66
CA GLU A 171 -8.02 14.40 -20.40
C GLU A 171 -7.55 12.95 -20.31
N ARG A 172 -6.38 12.73 -19.69
CA ARG A 172 -5.78 11.40 -19.50
C ARG A 172 -6.13 10.86 -18.13
N LEU A 173 -6.01 9.54 -17.94
CA LEU A 173 -6.22 8.92 -16.63
C LEU A 173 -5.24 9.47 -15.57
N ILE A 174 -4.01 9.72 -15.97
CA ILE A 174 -3.02 10.48 -15.18
C ILE A 174 -2.42 11.55 -16.07
N ASP A 175 -2.32 12.76 -15.54
CA ASP A 175 -1.60 13.88 -16.14
C ASP A 175 -0.37 14.26 -15.31
N TRP A 176 0.48 15.14 -15.83
CA TRP A 176 1.66 15.61 -15.11
C TRP A 176 1.31 16.40 -13.85
N ASN A 177 0.18 17.10 -13.83
CA ASN A 177 -0.27 17.83 -12.66
C ASN A 177 -0.57 16.89 -11.48
N THR A 178 -1.08 15.71 -11.76
CA THR A 178 -1.31 14.64 -10.77
C THR A 178 0.02 13.97 -10.40
N ALA A 179 0.84 13.62 -11.38
CA ALA A 179 2.10 12.89 -11.17
C ALA A 179 3.12 13.69 -10.35
N LYS A 180 3.16 15.02 -10.46
CA LYS A 180 4.07 15.87 -9.67
C LYS A 180 3.77 15.84 -8.16
N HIS A 181 2.57 15.41 -7.73
CA HIS A 181 2.20 15.28 -6.32
C HIS A 181 2.56 13.91 -5.73
N LEU A 182 3.17 13.02 -6.50
CA LEU A 182 3.78 11.81 -5.93
C LEU A 182 4.85 12.21 -4.90
N PRO A 183 5.08 11.40 -3.87
CA PRO A 183 6.09 11.67 -2.85
C PRO A 183 7.52 11.44 -3.39
N TRP A 184 7.96 12.32 -4.28
CA TRP A 184 9.28 12.28 -4.91
C TRP A 184 10.43 12.37 -3.93
N ASP A 185 10.23 13.07 -2.81
CA ASP A 185 11.14 13.16 -1.67
C ASP A 185 11.48 11.78 -1.11
N ILE A 186 10.48 10.92 -0.91
CA ILE A 186 10.66 9.54 -0.46
C ILE A 186 11.44 8.73 -1.49
N LEU A 187 11.08 8.82 -2.77
CA LEU A 187 11.77 8.11 -3.85
C LEU A 187 13.24 8.51 -3.96
N LEU A 188 13.53 9.82 -3.87
CA LEU A 188 14.89 10.35 -3.92
C LEU A 188 15.70 9.96 -2.69
N LEU A 189 15.10 10.01 -1.49
CA LEU A 189 15.76 9.63 -0.24
C LEU A 189 16.18 8.15 -0.26
N PHE A 190 15.26 7.25 -0.59
CA PHE A 190 15.57 5.82 -0.65
C PHE A 190 16.49 5.46 -1.82
N GLY A 191 16.22 5.98 -3.00
CA GLY A 191 17.06 5.74 -4.18
C GLY A 191 18.49 6.25 -3.98
N GLY A 192 18.65 7.44 -3.43
CA GLY A 192 19.95 8.03 -3.08
C GLY A 192 20.67 7.25 -2.00
N GLY A 193 19.95 6.84 -0.93
CA GLY A 193 20.50 6.03 0.15
C GLY A 193 21.01 4.67 -0.34
N LEU A 194 20.23 3.97 -1.18
CA LEU A 194 20.65 2.70 -1.78
C LEU A 194 21.88 2.87 -2.72
N ALA A 195 21.88 3.91 -3.54
CA ALA A 195 23.01 4.19 -4.44
C ALA A 195 24.29 4.49 -3.64
N LEU A 196 24.19 5.28 -2.56
CA LEU A 196 25.30 5.60 -1.67
C LEU A 196 25.82 4.34 -0.96
N SER A 197 24.91 3.53 -0.39
CA SER A 197 25.26 2.25 0.24
C SER A 197 26.01 1.30 -0.70
N ALA A 198 25.53 1.20 -1.93
CA ALA A 198 26.20 0.38 -2.95
C ALA A 198 27.61 0.87 -3.28
N GLN A 199 27.86 2.19 -3.24
CA GLN A 199 29.22 2.73 -3.45
C GLN A 199 30.12 2.48 -2.25
N PHE A 200 29.63 2.57 -1.02
CA PHE A 200 30.42 2.22 0.18
C PHE A 200 30.89 0.75 0.12
N GLY A 201 29.99 -0.18 -0.23
CA GLY A 201 30.37 -1.58 -0.41
C GLY A 201 31.44 -1.81 -1.52
N LYS A 202 31.36 -1.05 -2.65
CA LYS A 202 32.32 -1.16 -3.74
C LYS A 202 33.69 -0.54 -3.43
N THR A 203 33.72 0.51 -2.62
CA THR A 203 34.94 1.25 -2.28
C THR A 203 35.63 0.73 -1.01
N GLY A 204 35.02 -0.23 -0.30
CA GLY A 204 35.55 -0.78 0.93
C GLY A 204 35.51 0.19 2.11
N LEU A 205 34.63 1.21 2.07
CA LEU A 205 34.42 2.17 3.13
C LEU A 205 33.39 1.70 4.21
N SER A 206 32.97 0.45 4.14
CA SER A 206 32.05 -0.18 5.11
C SER A 206 32.82 -1.05 6.09
#